data_5f4118fac4288a2d1d18ed0d23fd4f40
#
_entry.id   5f4118fac4288a2d1d18ed0d23fd4f40
#
_cell.length_a   1.000
_cell.length_b   1.000
_cell.length_c   1.000
_cell.angle_alpha   90.00
_cell.angle_beta   90.00
_cell.angle_gamma   90.00
#
_symmetry.space_group_name_H-M   'P 1'
#
loop_
_entity.id
_entity.type
_entity.pdbx_description
1 polymer ?
#
loop_
_entity_poly.entity_id
_entity_poly.type
_entity_poly.pdbx_seq_one_letter_code
_entity_poly.pdbx_strand_id
1 'polypeptide(L)'
;MKRQEFLFAIVMLLLVSGICAQDKQAAKSTSSSASASTKAFLGRWDLTLKAPDREYPSWLEISLDGDRLKAQMVGRWGNARPLPRVEISNSHLTFVSPKEEEASKNDLVFEAKLVGNQLVGTVTGPDGASWTWIGRRAPSLKRTGTPKWSKPIQLFNGKDLTDWKPDKDNPAAAWKVESGTLMSPGHGPELIDTSQFGDFKLHIEFNCGPGANSGIYLRGRYEVQVEDNSTQEPPSHHTGGVYGFIAPTPELPLKPGEWQSFDITLIGRRVTVIHNGQTIIDDQEIPGITGGALDSHEERPGPIYLQGSEDGHVAFRNIVLTPAKK
;
A
#
# COMPACT_ATOMS: atom_id res chain seq x y z
N MET A 1 47.79 22.28 -59.21
CA MET A 1 47.91 23.42 -60.14
C MET A 1 47.07 24.56 -59.60
N LYS A 2 47.74 25.75 -59.39
CA LYS A 2 47.27 27.12 -59.18
C LYS A 2 46.43 27.34 -57.88
N ARG A 3 46.98 27.83 -56.75
CA ARG A 3 47.48 29.21 -56.44
C ARG A 3 46.58 30.33 -56.92
N GLN A 4 45.96 31.03 -55.99
CA GLN A 4 46.18 32.48 -55.89
C GLN A 4 45.63 33.08 -54.60
N GLU A 5 46.50 33.75 -53.96
CA GLU A 5 46.35 34.64 -52.83
C GLU A 5 45.76 36.02 -53.29
N PHE A 6 45.37 36.81 -52.32
CA PHE A 6 45.57 38.28 -52.20
C PHE A 6 44.52 38.81 -51.24
N LEU A 7 44.75 39.62 -50.32
CA LEU A 7 45.63 40.58 -49.73
C LEU A 7 44.77 41.64 -48.99
N PHE A 8 45.12 41.89 -47.78
CA PHE A 8 44.99 43.08 -46.94
C PHE A 8 44.00 44.23 -47.30
N ALA A 9 43.24 44.67 -46.28
CA ALA A 9 43.12 46.10 -45.94
C ALA A 9 42.81 46.33 -44.48
N ILE A 10 43.77 46.90 -43.75
CA ILE A 10 43.64 47.52 -42.44
C ILE A 10 42.94 48.83 -42.58
N VAL A 11 41.87 49.09 -41.81
CA VAL A 11 41.47 50.49 -41.49
C VAL A 11 41.18 50.57 -39.99
N MET A 12 42.01 51.34 -39.36
CA MET A 12 41.94 51.79 -37.98
C MET A 12 41.07 53.04 -37.95
N LEU A 13 40.05 53.14 -37.08
CA LEU A 13 39.62 54.40 -36.50
C LEU A 13 38.77 54.25 -35.22
N LEU A 14 39.38 54.69 -34.13
CA LEU A 14 38.92 55.55 -33.02
C LEU A 14 37.60 55.28 -32.29
N LEU A 15 37.78 54.88 -31.04
CA LEU A 15 37.13 55.23 -29.76
C LEU A 15 35.91 56.17 -29.81
N VAL A 16 34.78 55.60 -29.32
CA VAL A 16 33.83 56.36 -28.49
C VAL A 16 33.41 55.50 -27.31
N SER A 17 33.76 55.98 -26.14
CA SER A 17 33.33 55.39 -24.84
C SER A 17 31.85 55.62 -24.64
N GLY A 18 31.06 54.52 -24.68
CA GLY A 18 29.68 54.51 -24.24
C GLY A 18 29.54 53.52 -23.13
N ILE A 19 29.48 54.00 -21.88
CA ILE A 19 29.16 53.23 -20.70
C ILE A 19 27.67 52.78 -20.82
N CYS A 20 27.43 51.58 -21.24
CA CYS A 20 26.11 50.97 -21.12
C CYS A 20 26.15 50.03 -19.91
N ALA A 21 25.62 50.50 -18.80
CA ALA A 21 25.35 49.68 -17.63
C ALA A 21 24.35 48.58 -18.04
N GLN A 22 24.85 47.39 -18.26
CA GLN A 22 23.99 46.20 -18.35
C GLN A 22 23.54 45.85 -16.95
N ASP A 23 22.30 46.19 -16.63
CA ASP A 23 21.54 45.58 -15.56
C ASP A 23 21.55 44.07 -15.72
N LYS A 24 22.44 43.42 -14.99
CA LYS A 24 22.30 41.99 -14.70
C LYS A 24 21.11 41.84 -13.76
N GLN A 25 19.93 41.80 -14.32
CA GLN A 25 18.74 41.30 -13.64
C GLN A 25 18.98 39.81 -13.37
N ALA A 26 19.52 39.53 -12.18
CA ALA A 26 19.62 38.20 -11.65
C ALA A 26 18.20 37.64 -11.64
N ALA A 27 17.94 36.67 -12.49
CA ALA A 27 16.74 35.84 -12.42
C ALA A 27 16.74 35.19 -11.02
N LYS A 28 16.03 35.80 -10.07
CA LYS A 28 15.61 35.15 -8.84
C LYS A 28 14.77 33.97 -9.28
N SER A 29 15.33 32.78 -9.16
CA SER A 29 14.55 31.58 -9.14
C SER A 29 13.61 31.68 -7.91
N THR A 30 12.42 32.19 -8.12
CA THR A 30 11.35 32.08 -7.15
C THR A 30 11.03 30.61 -7.05
N SER A 31 11.64 29.90 -6.09
CA SER A 31 11.11 28.65 -5.62
C SER A 31 9.73 28.97 -5.04
N SER A 32 8.69 28.74 -5.83
CA SER A 32 7.31 28.85 -5.40
C SER A 32 7.11 27.81 -4.31
N SER A 33 7.22 28.23 -3.05
CA SER A 33 6.86 27.34 -1.94
C SER A 33 5.35 27.08 -2.03
N ALA A 34 4.96 25.79 -2.01
CA ALA A 34 3.55 25.39 -1.99
C ALA A 34 2.78 26.27 -1.00
N SER A 35 1.58 26.73 -1.39
CA SER A 35 0.75 27.60 -0.56
C SER A 35 0.43 26.91 0.77
N ALA A 36 0.15 27.68 1.82
CA ALA A 36 -0.22 27.12 3.12
C ALA A 36 -1.47 26.22 3.00
N SER A 37 -2.39 26.55 2.10
CA SER A 37 -3.57 25.74 1.81
C SER A 37 -3.20 24.40 1.17
N THR A 38 -2.24 24.34 0.25
CA THR A 38 -1.75 23.09 -0.35
C THR A 38 -1.08 22.20 0.69
N LYS A 39 -0.22 22.78 1.53
CA LYS A 39 0.51 22.04 2.58
C LYS A 39 -0.43 21.31 3.55
N ALA A 40 -1.61 21.85 3.79
CA ALA A 40 -2.61 21.23 4.67
C ALA A 40 -3.16 19.90 4.14
N PHE A 41 -3.04 19.62 2.84
CA PHE A 41 -3.48 18.35 2.24
C PHE A 41 -2.36 17.32 2.12
N LEU A 42 -1.10 17.73 2.16
CA LEU A 42 0.04 16.81 1.97
C LEU A 42 0.12 15.76 3.06
N GLY A 43 0.65 14.59 2.71
CA GLY A 43 0.87 13.46 3.59
C GLY A 43 -0.11 12.32 3.37
N ARG A 44 -0.17 11.40 4.33
CA ARG A 44 -0.92 10.14 4.24
C ARG A 44 -2.27 10.26 4.94
N TRP A 45 -3.28 9.65 4.34
CA TRP A 45 -4.65 9.68 4.79
C TRP A 45 -5.27 8.29 4.73
N ASP A 46 -5.84 7.85 5.83
CA ASP A 46 -6.67 6.66 5.91
C ASP A 46 -8.10 7.05 5.52
N LEU A 47 -8.62 6.43 4.46
CA LEU A 47 -9.93 6.77 3.91
C LEU A 47 -10.95 5.71 4.31
N THR A 48 -12.18 6.16 4.58
CA THR A 48 -13.36 5.30 4.72
C THR A 48 -14.41 5.77 3.72
N LEU A 49 -14.70 4.96 2.73
CA LEU A 49 -15.73 5.19 1.73
C LEU A 49 -17.04 4.55 2.21
N LYS A 50 -18.12 5.29 2.19
CA LYS A 50 -19.46 4.83 2.60
C LYS A 50 -20.30 4.54 1.37
N ALA A 51 -20.24 3.30 0.91
CA ALA A 51 -21.10 2.80 -0.14
C ALA A 51 -22.46 2.36 0.43
N PRO A 52 -23.48 2.12 -0.43
CA PRO A 52 -24.80 1.68 0.02
C PRO A 52 -24.81 0.32 0.74
N ASP A 53 -23.88 -0.58 0.39
CA ASP A 53 -23.80 -1.93 0.94
C ASP A 53 -22.92 -2.02 2.19
N ARG A 54 -21.82 -1.26 2.24
CA ARG A 54 -20.86 -1.28 3.36
C ARG A 54 -19.87 -0.12 3.32
N GLU A 55 -19.05 -0.02 4.34
CA GLU A 55 -17.88 0.84 4.33
C GLU A 55 -16.70 0.10 3.68
N TYR A 56 -15.94 0.82 2.83
CA TYR A 56 -14.71 0.34 2.22
C TYR A 56 -13.51 1.14 2.75
N PRO A 57 -12.49 0.47 3.29
CA PRO A 57 -11.23 1.12 3.60
C PRO A 57 -10.46 1.43 2.32
N SER A 58 -9.69 2.50 2.37
CA SER A 58 -8.82 2.95 1.29
C SER A 58 -7.71 3.81 1.88
N TRP A 59 -6.72 4.15 1.08
CA TRP A 59 -5.59 4.95 1.51
C TRP A 59 -5.16 5.91 0.42
N LEU A 60 -4.70 7.09 0.81
CA LEU A 60 -4.25 8.14 -0.10
C LEU A 60 -2.98 8.79 0.45
N GLU A 61 -1.97 8.96 -0.39
CA GLU A 61 -0.82 9.83 -0.11
C GLU A 61 -0.78 10.97 -1.12
N ILE A 62 -0.63 12.19 -0.61
CA ILE A 62 -0.44 13.39 -1.42
C ILE A 62 0.93 13.96 -1.11
N SER A 63 1.73 14.17 -2.13
CA SER A 63 3.11 14.65 -2.04
C SER A 63 3.42 15.71 -3.09
N LEU A 64 4.61 16.29 -3.00
CA LEU A 64 5.15 17.20 -3.99
C LEU A 64 6.42 16.60 -4.60
N ASP A 65 6.54 16.75 -5.91
CA ASP A 65 7.76 16.54 -6.65
C ASP A 65 8.15 17.89 -7.29
N GLY A 66 9.06 18.62 -6.64
CA GLY A 66 9.24 20.05 -6.89
C GLY A 66 7.95 20.80 -6.53
N ASP A 67 7.40 21.53 -7.49
CA ASP A 67 6.13 22.26 -7.34
C ASP A 67 4.90 21.45 -7.84
N ARG A 68 5.12 20.23 -8.34
CA ARG A 68 4.06 19.40 -8.90
C ARG A 68 3.44 18.52 -7.82
N LEU A 69 2.11 18.56 -7.71
CA LEU A 69 1.37 17.61 -6.89
C LEU A 69 1.45 16.20 -7.49
N LYS A 70 1.69 15.24 -6.63
CA LYS A 70 1.58 13.80 -6.90
C LYS A 70 0.68 13.18 -5.86
N ALA A 71 -0.05 12.18 -6.25
CA ALA A 71 -0.80 11.35 -5.32
C ALA A 71 -0.74 9.88 -5.74
N GLN A 72 -0.88 9.01 -4.75
CA GLN A 72 -1.09 7.58 -4.95
C GLN A 72 -2.19 7.10 -4.01
N MET A 73 -2.90 6.07 -4.42
CA MET A 73 -4.08 5.58 -3.71
C MET A 73 -4.10 4.06 -3.73
N VAL A 74 -4.54 3.46 -2.62
CA VAL A 74 -5.08 2.12 -2.58
C VAL A 74 -6.59 2.25 -2.70
N GLY A 75 -7.20 1.64 -3.73
CA GLY A 75 -8.64 1.64 -3.94
C GLY A 75 -9.37 0.74 -2.94
N ARG A 76 -10.55 0.30 -3.29
CA ARG A 76 -11.32 -0.65 -2.48
C ARG A 76 -10.65 -2.02 -2.41
N TRP A 77 -9.90 -2.37 -3.44
CA TRP A 77 -9.05 -3.54 -3.59
C TRP A 77 -7.85 -3.16 -4.48
N GLY A 78 -6.95 -4.09 -4.68
CA GLY A 78 -5.76 -3.89 -5.49
C GLY A 78 -4.62 -3.19 -4.74
N ASN A 79 -3.63 -2.76 -5.49
CA ASN A 79 -2.38 -2.21 -4.99
C ASN A 79 -2.40 -0.68 -4.84
N ALA A 80 -1.38 -0.14 -4.18
CA ALA A 80 -1.09 1.29 -4.22
C ALA A 80 -0.66 1.69 -5.63
N ARG A 81 -1.34 2.67 -6.23
CA ARG A 81 -1.09 3.12 -7.59
C ARG A 81 -1.05 4.64 -7.71
N PRO A 82 -0.21 5.19 -8.61
CA PRO A 82 -0.20 6.61 -8.89
C PRO A 82 -1.56 7.06 -9.44
N LEU A 83 -2.01 8.22 -9.01
CA LEU A 83 -3.21 8.85 -9.58
C LEU A 83 -2.83 9.72 -10.77
N PRO A 84 -3.56 9.62 -11.90
CA PRO A 84 -3.26 10.37 -13.11
C PRO A 84 -3.50 11.88 -12.95
N ARG A 85 -4.40 12.25 -12.03
CA ARG A 85 -4.77 13.63 -11.76
C ARG A 85 -5.04 13.87 -10.27
N VAL A 86 -4.41 14.90 -9.73
CA VAL A 86 -4.67 15.44 -8.39
C VAL A 86 -4.56 16.95 -8.44
N GLU A 87 -5.55 17.64 -7.89
CA GLU A 87 -5.62 19.09 -7.86
C GLU A 87 -6.07 19.59 -6.49
N ILE A 88 -5.48 20.70 -6.05
CA ILE A 88 -5.90 21.43 -4.85
C ILE A 88 -6.15 22.86 -5.27
N SER A 89 -7.40 23.31 -5.19
CA SER A 89 -7.82 24.65 -5.54
C SER A 89 -8.88 25.15 -4.56
N ASN A 90 -8.77 26.37 -4.07
CA ASN A 90 -9.74 26.99 -3.15
C ASN A 90 -10.11 26.10 -1.94
N SER A 91 -9.10 25.46 -1.34
CA SER A 91 -9.27 24.51 -0.23
C SER A 91 -10.14 23.28 -0.57
N HIS A 92 -10.23 22.94 -1.85
CA HIS A 92 -10.81 21.71 -2.36
C HIS A 92 -9.71 20.82 -2.91
N LEU A 93 -9.83 19.54 -2.62
CA LEU A 93 -9.03 18.46 -3.19
C LEU A 93 -9.91 17.75 -4.23
N THR A 94 -9.38 17.54 -5.42
CA THR A 94 -9.99 16.69 -6.45
C THR A 94 -8.93 15.71 -6.95
N PHE A 95 -9.29 14.45 -7.07
CA PHE A 95 -8.44 13.45 -7.71
C PHE A 95 -9.27 12.39 -8.43
N VAL A 96 -8.62 11.67 -9.36
CA VAL A 96 -9.29 10.69 -10.21
C VAL A 96 -8.66 9.32 -10.02
N SER A 97 -9.48 8.31 -9.75
CA SER A 97 -9.12 6.90 -9.82
C SER A 97 -9.65 6.33 -11.14
N PRO A 98 -8.79 5.76 -12.02
CA PRO A 98 -9.20 5.25 -13.32
C PRO A 98 -10.21 4.10 -13.19
N LYS A 99 -11.15 4.04 -14.12
CA LYS A 99 -12.22 3.03 -14.16
C LYS A 99 -11.69 1.59 -14.24
N GLU A 100 -10.57 1.39 -14.90
CA GLU A 100 -9.92 0.09 -15.05
C GLU A 100 -9.50 -0.48 -13.69
N GLU A 101 -9.04 0.40 -12.81
CA GLU A 101 -8.59 0.07 -11.47
C GLU A 101 -9.73 -0.18 -10.47
N GLU A 102 -10.90 0.35 -10.77
CA GLU A 102 -12.07 0.27 -9.88
C GLU A 102 -13.15 -0.69 -10.39
N ALA A 103 -12.87 -1.45 -11.46
CA ALA A 103 -13.84 -2.27 -12.16
C ALA A 103 -15.16 -1.51 -12.44
N SER A 104 -15.03 -0.26 -12.90
CA SER A 104 -16.12 0.69 -13.09
C SER A 104 -16.33 1.02 -14.56
N LYS A 105 -17.53 1.52 -14.90
CA LYS A 105 -17.82 2.01 -16.27
C LYS A 105 -17.15 3.36 -16.55
N ASN A 106 -16.97 4.17 -15.53
CA ASN A 106 -16.41 5.51 -15.61
C ASN A 106 -15.32 5.70 -14.58
N ASP A 107 -14.41 6.64 -14.83
CA ASP A 107 -13.44 7.07 -13.82
C ASP A 107 -14.16 7.56 -12.57
N LEU A 108 -13.60 7.25 -11.41
CA LEU A 108 -14.13 7.72 -10.14
C LEU A 108 -13.49 9.07 -9.79
N VAL A 109 -14.30 10.12 -9.78
CA VAL A 109 -13.87 11.47 -9.39
C VAL A 109 -14.15 11.66 -7.92
N PHE A 110 -13.09 11.84 -7.16
CA PHE A 110 -13.12 12.12 -5.73
C PHE A 110 -13.01 13.62 -5.51
N GLU A 111 -13.91 14.15 -4.70
CA GLU A 111 -13.88 15.55 -4.28
C GLU A 111 -13.92 15.63 -2.77
N ALA A 112 -13.16 16.55 -2.16
CA ALA A 112 -13.18 16.77 -0.71
C ALA A 112 -12.81 18.19 -0.31
N LYS A 113 -13.23 18.53 0.90
CA LYS A 113 -12.79 19.70 1.66
C LYS A 113 -12.05 19.25 2.91
N LEU A 114 -11.11 20.07 3.34
CA LEU A 114 -10.50 19.91 4.66
C LEU A 114 -11.44 20.56 5.71
N VAL A 115 -11.97 19.73 6.62
CA VAL A 115 -12.82 20.15 7.73
C VAL A 115 -12.12 19.81 9.04
N GLY A 116 -11.57 20.82 9.69
CA GLY A 116 -10.64 20.59 10.81
C GLY A 116 -9.39 19.82 10.34
N ASN A 117 -9.17 18.63 10.86
CA ASN A 117 -8.04 17.75 10.47
C ASN A 117 -8.52 16.52 9.68
N GLN A 118 -9.66 16.60 9.00
CA GLN A 118 -10.23 15.52 8.21
C GLN A 118 -10.55 15.97 6.80
N LEU A 119 -10.39 15.10 5.83
CA LEU A 119 -10.97 15.23 4.50
C LEU A 119 -12.42 14.73 4.58
N VAL A 120 -13.34 15.52 4.08
CA VAL A 120 -14.76 15.15 3.98
C VAL A 120 -15.18 15.36 2.55
N GLY A 121 -15.66 14.31 1.90
CA GLY A 121 -15.90 14.37 0.49
C GLY A 121 -16.93 13.41 -0.07
N THR A 122 -17.07 13.46 -1.38
CA THR A 122 -17.94 12.60 -2.18
C THR A 122 -17.16 11.98 -3.34
N VAL A 123 -17.67 10.88 -3.84
CA VAL A 123 -17.21 10.21 -5.06
C VAL A 123 -18.42 9.60 -5.76
N THR A 124 -18.43 9.60 -7.09
CA THR A 124 -19.38 8.79 -7.85
C THR A 124 -18.88 7.36 -7.83
N GLY A 125 -19.61 6.47 -7.17
CA GLY A 125 -19.26 5.06 -7.08
C GLY A 125 -19.36 4.32 -8.42
N PRO A 126 -18.85 3.07 -8.50
CA PRO A 126 -18.91 2.26 -9.74
C PRO A 126 -20.33 1.97 -10.20
N ASP A 127 -21.28 2.00 -9.28
CA ASP A 127 -22.73 1.85 -9.52
C ASP A 127 -23.39 3.13 -10.04
N GLY A 128 -22.65 4.24 -10.15
CA GLY A 128 -23.14 5.57 -10.51
C GLY A 128 -23.79 6.33 -9.36
N ALA A 129 -23.92 5.75 -8.17
CA ALA A 129 -24.43 6.42 -7.00
C ALA A 129 -23.38 7.37 -6.39
N SER A 130 -23.82 8.42 -5.73
CA SER A 130 -22.90 9.28 -4.96
C SER A 130 -22.64 8.65 -3.60
N TRP A 131 -21.39 8.33 -3.34
CA TRP A 131 -20.92 7.86 -2.03
C TRP A 131 -20.25 9.01 -1.28
N THR A 132 -20.34 8.99 0.04
CA THR A 132 -19.55 9.89 0.88
C THR A 132 -18.28 9.20 1.35
N TRP A 133 -17.26 9.99 1.68
CA TRP A 133 -16.03 9.44 2.26
C TRP A 133 -15.41 10.42 3.25
N ILE A 134 -14.64 9.86 4.17
CA ILE A 134 -13.88 10.61 5.17
C ILE A 134 -12.44 10.14 5.11
N GLY A 135 -11.49 11.10 5.07
CA GLY A 135 -10.07 10.83 5.23
C GLY A 135 -9.60 11.33 6.59
N ARG A 136 -8.95 10.45 7.36
CA ARG A 136 -8.23 10.82 8.58
C ARG A 136 -6.74 10.80 8.32
N ARG A 137 -5.98 11.64 9.03
CA ARG A 137 -4.52 11.54 8.96
C ARG A 137 -4.08 10.17 9.39
N ALA A 138 -3.30 9.49 8.53
CA ALA A 138 -2.71 8.22 8.89
C ALA A 138 -1.85 8.41 10.16
N PRO A 139 -2.03 7.57 11.19
CA PRO A 139 -1.37 7.76 12.47
C PRO A 139 0.13 7.50 12.34
N SER A 140 0.92 8.23 13.12
CA SER A 140 2.31 7.84 13.33
C SER A 140 2.35 6.69 14.33
N LEU A 141 2.57 5.48 13.85
CA LEU A 141 2.65 4.28 14.69
C LEU A 141 4.09 4.00 15.17
N LYS A 142 4.95 5.01 15.16
CA LYS A 142 6.33 4.88 15.66
C LYS A 142 6.34 4.42 17.10
N ARG A 143 7.14 3.40 17.40
CA ARG A 143 7.39 2.91 18.75
C ARG A 143 8.74 3.39 19.24
N THR A 144 8.82 3.66 20.53
CA THR A 144 10.10 3.98 21.20
C THR A 144 10.59 2.74 21.93
N GLY A 145 11.81 2.34 21.67
CA GLY A 145 12.45 1.18 22.28
C GLY A 145 12.04 -0.17 21.70
N THR A 146 12.68 -1.22 22.18
CA THR A 146 12.43 -2.61 21.76
C THR A 146 11.25 -3.19 22.55
N PRO A 147 10.24 -3.76 21.91
CA PRO A 147 9.14 -4.39 22.61
C PRO A 147 9.60 -5.54 23.50
N LYS A 148 8.99 -5.66 24.67
CA LYS A 148 9.07 -6.88 25.48
C LYS A 148 8.01 -7.84 24.99
N TRP A 149 8.40 -9.09 24.78
CA TRP A 149 7.50 -10.11 24.24
C TRP A 149 6.80 -10.90 25.34
N SER A 150 5.57 -11.26 25.11
CA SER A 150 4.78 -12.18 25.96
C SER A 150 5.11 -13.63 25.61
N LYS A 151 4.38 -14.59 26.18
CA LYS A 151 4.48 -15.99 25.78
C LYS A 151 3.82 -16.17 24.39
N PRO A 152 4.34 -17.09 23.55
CA PRO A 152 3.69 -17.47 22.30
C PRO A 152 2.29 -18.03 22.54
N ILE A 153 1.40 -17.77 21.59
CA ILE A 153 0.01 -18.23 21.53
C ILE A 153 -0.16 -19.04 20.26
N GLN A 154 -0.68 -20.26 20.36
CA GLN A 154 -1.06 -21.05 19.21
C GLN A 154 -2.43 -20.54 18.70
N LEU A 155 -2.47 -19.91 17.52
CA LEU A 155 -3.71 -19.37 16.97
C LEU A 155 -4.56 -20.44 16.30
N PHE A 156 -3.94 -21.50 15.77
CA PHE A 156 -4.65 -22.61 15.18
C PHE A 156 -4.37 -23.90 15.98
N ASN A 157 -5.42 -24.56 16.45
CA ASN A 157 -5.33 -25.73 17.31
C ASN A 157 -5.07 -27.05 16.56
N GLY A 158 -5.05 -27.02 15.22
CA GLY A 158 -4.87 -28.20 14.36
C GLY A 158 -6.07 -29.13 14.26
N LYS A 159 -7.25 -28.80 14.82
CA LYS A 159 -8.41 -29.68 14.91
C LYS A 159 -9.67 -29.11 14.27
N ASP A 160 -9.94 -27.84 14.48
CA ASP A 160 -11.16 -27.17 14.05
C ASP A 160 -10.94 -25.66 13.90
N LEU A 161 -11.99 -24.94 13.52
CA LEU A 161 -11.99 -23.48 13.34
C LEU A 161 -12.30 -22.72 14.64
N THR A 162 -12.07 -23.31 15.81
CA THR A 162 -12.19 -22.58 17.09
C THR A 162 -11.32 -21.31 17.02
N ASP A 163 -11.90 -20.16 17.42
CA ASP A 163 -11.29 -18.82 17.35
C ASP A 163 -11.08 -18.26 15.95
N TRP A 164 -11.55 -18.93 14.90
CA TRP A 164 -11.55 -18.44 13.53
C TRP A 164 -12.96 -18.31 12.98
N LYS A 165 -13.23 -17.26 12.22
CA LYS A 165 -14.55 -17.00 11.60
C LYS A 165 -14.37 -16.59 10.14
N PRO A 166 -15.15 -17.16 9.22
CA PRO A 166 -15.23 -16.64 7.87
C PRO A 166 -15.89 -15.23 7.89
N ASP A 167 -15.51 -14.36 6.99
CA ASP A 167 -16.12 -13.03 6.82
C ASP A 167 -17.52 -13.13 6.23
N LYS A 168 -17.80 -14.21 5.49
CA LYS A 168 -19.09 -14.52 4.86
C LYS A 168 -19.40 -16.00 4.98
N ASP A 169 -20.66 -16.31 5.21
CA ASP A 169 -21.12 -17.67 5.16
C ASP A 169 -21.23 -18.15 3.71
N ASN A 170 -20.35 -19.06 3.31
CA ASN A 170 -20.39 -19.74 2.03
C ASN A 170 -20.07 -21.22 2.22
N PRO A 171 -21.09 -22.07 2.52
CA PRO A 171 -20.86 -23.48 2.78
C PRO A 171 -20.20 -24.25 1.63
N ALA A 172 -20.41 -23.82 0.39
CA ALA A 172 -19.84 -24.48 -0.79
C ALA A 172 -18.33 -24.23 -0.95
N ALA A 173 -17.83 -23.14 -0.38
CA ALA A 173 -16.43 -22.73 -0.40
C ALA A 173 -15.86 -22.58 1.02
N ALA A 174 -16.37 -23.37 1.99
CA ALA A 174 -15.94 -23.26 3.37
C ALA A 174 -14.51 -23.78 3.58
N TRP A 175 -13.76 -23.08 4.42
CA TRP A 175 -12.49 -23.56 4.94
C TRP A 175 -12.66 -24.92 5.62
N LYS A 176 -11.69 -25.78 5.44
CA LYS A 176 -11.67 -27.13 6.02
C LYS A 176 -10.45 -27.29 6.91
N VAL A 177 -10.59 -28.17 7.89
CA VAL A 177 -9.46 -28.64 8.70
C VAL A 177 -9.23 -30.12 8.38
N GLU A 178 -8.10 -30.40 7.77
CA GLU A 178 -7.69 -31.76 7.40
C GLU A 178 -6.25 -32.00 7.81
N SER A 179 -6.01 -33.11 8.54
CA SER A 179 -4.66 -33.52 8.96
C SER A 179 -3.85 -32.42 9.66
N GLY A 180 -4.49 -31.62 10.50
CA GLY A 180 -3.82 -30.53 11.23
C GLY A 180 -3.57 -29.26 10.40
N THR A 181 -4.27 -29.12 9.29
CA THR A 181 -4.06 -28.03 8.33
C THR A 181 -5.36 -27.29 8.06
N LEU A 182 -5.31 -25.96 8.04
CA LEU A 182 -6.36 -25.10 7.50
C LEU A 182 -6.26 -25.08 5.98
N MET A 183 -7.33 -25.37 5.28
CA MET A 183 -7.35 -25.42 3.81
C MET A 183 -8.45 -24.51 3.26
N SER A 184 -8.08 -23.59 2.38
CA SER A 184 -9.00 -22.86 1.53
C SER A 184 -9.12 -23.57 0.18
N PRO A 185 -10.33 -23.97 -0.23
CA PRO A 185 -10.51 -24.78 -1.45
C PRO A 185 -10.52 -23.97 -2.76
N GLY A 186 -10.07 -22.72 -2.76
CA GLY A 186 -10.27 -21.78 -3.87
C GLY A 186 -11.64 -21.10 -3.81
N HIS A 187 -11.68 -19.83 -4.22
CA HIS A 187 -12.86 -18.96 -4.13
C HIS A 187 -13.54 -18.97 -2.74
N GLY A 188 -12.74 -19.25 -1.69
CA GLY A 188 -13.19 -19.26 -0.31
C GLY A 188 -13.38 -17.86 0.26
N PRO A 189 -14.21 -17.73 1.32
CA PRO A 189 -14.29 -16.48 2.07
C PRO A 189 -12.98 -16.25 2.83
N GLU A 190 -12.77 -15.03 3.26
CA GLU A 190 -11.67 -14.69 4.18
C GLU A 190 -11.87 -15.38 5.53
N LEU A 191 -10.79 -15.75 6.19
CA LEU A 191 -10.81 -16.39 7.51
C LEU A 191 -10.13 -15.49 8.54
N ILE A 192 -10.87 -15.07 9.56
CA ILE A 192 -10.47 -14.03 10.50
C ILE A 192 -10.34 -14.61 11.91
N ASP A 193 -9.16 -14.44 12.55
CA ASP A 193 -8.96 -14.74 13.97
C ASP A 193 -9.82 -13.81 14.84
N THR A 194 -10.42 -14.32 15.88
CA THR A 194 -11.31 -13.55 16.77
C THR A 194 -10.54 -12.66 17.76
N SER A 195 -9.24 -12.85 17.90
CA SER A 195 -8.38 -12.07 18.78
C SER A 195 -7.88 -10.79 18.11
N GLN A 196 -7.39 -9.83 18.91
CA GLN A 196 -6.91 -8.55 18.44
C GLN A 196 -5.50 -8.29 18.94
N PHE A 197 -4.57 -8.01 18.04
CA PHE A 197 -3.15 -7.84 18.32
C PHE A 197 -2.67 -6.43 17.95
N GLY A 198 -1.77 -5.89 18.74
CA GLY A 198 -1.00 -4.69 18.41
C GLY A 198 0.28 -5.05 17.66
N ASP A 199 1.42 -4.86 18.35
CA ASP A 199 2.72 -5.29 17.86
C ASP A 199 2.94 -6.78 18.18
N PHE A 200 3.52 -7.57 17.27
CA PHE A 200 3.69 -9.02 17.46
C PHE A 200 4.82 -9.59 16.59
N LYS A 201 5.18 -10.84 16.90
CA LYS A 201 5.87 -11.78 16.02
C LYS A 201 4.89 -12.88 15.63
N LEU A 202 4.89 -13.27 14.37
CA LEU A 202 4.04 -14.34 13.82
C LEU A 202 4.93 -15.35 13.12
N HIS A 203 4.82 -16.61 13.50
CA HIS A 203 5.29 -17.75 12.71
C HIS A 203 4.09 -18.40 12.04
N ILE A 204 4.17 -18.67 10.76
CA ILE A 204 3.12 -19.35 10.00
C ILE A 204 3.72 -20.18 8.89
N GLU A 205 3.27 -21.43 8.75
CA GLU A 205 3.60 -22.26 7.61
C GLU A 205 2.45 -22.24 6.62
N PHE A 206 2.79 -22.17 5.34
CA PHE A 206 1.82 -22.16 4.25
C PHE A 206 2.24 -23.09 3.11
N ASN A 207 1.25 -23.58 2.38
CA ASN A 207 1.42 -24.34 1.15
C ASN A 207 0.53 -23.70 0.09
N CYS A 208 1.17 -23.13 -0.93
CA CYS A 208 0.50 -22.48 -2.05
C CYS A 208 0.51 -23.44 -3.23
N GLY A 209 -0.68 -23.88 -3.67
CA GLY A 209 -0.81 -24.73 -4.86
C GLY A 209 -0.56 -23.94 -6.16
N PRO A 210 -0.46 -24.65 -7.29
CA PRO A 210 -0.35 -23.99 -8.59
C PRO A 210 -1.54 -23.06 -8.88
N GLY A 211 -1.27 -21.84 -9.32
CA GLY A 211 -2.26 -20.81 -9.61
C GLY A 211 -2.95 -20.21 -8.38
N ALA A 212 -2.56 -20.59 -7.16
CA ALA A 212 -3.17 -20.05 -5.97
C ALA A 212 -2.69 -18.62 -5.68
N ASN A 213 -3.63 -17.79 -5.23
CA ASN A 213 -3.40 -16.42 -4.77
C ASN A 213 -4.15 -16.22 -3.46
N SER A 214 -3.44 -15.84 -2.42
CA SER A 214 -3.91 -15.67 -1.05
C SER A 214 -3.01 -14.65 -0.34
N GLY A 215 -3.29 -14.32 0.92
CA GLY A 215 -2.51 -13.36 1.70
C GLY A 215 -2.69 -13.55 3.19
N ILE A 216 -1.70 -13.06 3.95
CA ILE A 216 -1.71 -13.02 5.41
C ILE A 216 -1.80 -11.55 5.83
N TYR A 217 -2.96 -11.13 6.30
CA TYR A 217 -3.19 -9.75 6.71
C TYR A 217 -2.81 -9.53 8.18
N LEU A 218 -1.78 -8.75 8.38
CA LEU A 218 -1.31 -8.36 9.70
C LEU A 218 -2.23 -7.28 10.28
N ARG A 219 -2.80 -7.51 11.44
CA ARG A 219 -3.85 -6.67 12.04
C ARG A 219 -5.08 -6.45 11.14
N GLY A 220 -5.31 -7.37 10.19
CA GLY A 220 -6.38 -7.25 9.20
C GLY A 220 -6.21 -6.10 8.20
N ARG A 221 -5.01 -5.51 8.08
CA ARG A 221 -4.79 -4.28 7.28
C ARG A 221 -3.60 -4.31 6.35
N TYR A 222 -2.58 -5.10 6.65
CA TYR A 222 -1.34 -5.15 5.86
C TYR A 222 -1.12 -6.57 5.36
N GLU A 223 -1.26 -6.75 4.09
CA GLU A 223 -1.12 -8.05 3.44
C GLU A 223 0.35 -8.39 3.19
N VAL A 224 0.77 -9.54 3.68
CA VAL A 224 1.95 -10.25 3.22
C VAL A 224 1.49 -11.30 2.22
N GLN A 225 1.90 -11.15 0.98
CA GLN A 225 1.42 -11.94 -0.16
C GLN A 225 1.80 -13.42 -0.06
N VAL A 226 0.89 -14.29 -0.51
CA VAL A 226 1.07 -15.73 -0.70
C VAL A 226 0.49 -16.12 -2.04
N GLU A 227 1.35 -16.34 -3.04
CA GLU A 227 0.97 -16.76 -4.39
C GLU A 227 2.00 -17.72 -4.97
N ASP A 228 1.76 -18.31 -6.12
CA ASP A 228 2.72 -19.21 -6.76
C ASP A 228 3.79 -18.50 -7.60
N ASN A 229 3.77 -17.16 -7.68
CA ASN A 229 4.66 -16.31 -8.48
C ASN A 229 4.73 -16.72 -9.96
N SER A 230 3.68 -17.36 -10.47
CA SER A 230 3.61 -17.78 -11.89
C SER A 230 3.20 -16.64 -12.83
N THR A 231 2.74 -15.53 -12.29
CA THR A 231 2.28 -14.35 -13.03
C THR A 231 3.40 -13.34 -13.25
N GLN A 232 3.25 -12.48 -14.26
CA GLN A 232 4.18 -11.36 -14.51
C GLN A 232 3.72 -10.11 -13.74
N GLU A 233 3.43 -10.27 -12.46
CA GLU A 233 3.02 -9.20 -11.58
C GLU A 233 4.24 -8.36 -11.12
N PRO A 234 4.01 -7.12 -10.66
CA PRO A 234 5.08 -6.34 -10.05
C PRO A 234 5.71 -7.07 -8.84
N PRO A 235 7.04 -6.92 -8.60
CA PRO A 235 7.71 -7.64 -7.50
C PRO A 235 7.07 -7.47 -6.11
N SER A 236 6.38 -6.36 -5.85
CA SER A 236 5.64 -6.15 -4.58
C SER A 236 4.37 -6.99 -4.45
N HIS A 237 3.96 -7.69 -5.51
CA HIS A 237 2.86 -8.65 -5.51
C HIS A 237 3.32 -10.09 -5.33
N HIS A 238 4.63 -10.35 -5.34
CA HIS A 238 5.17 -11.70 -5.18
C HIS A 238 5.17 -12.13 -3.71
N THR A 239 5.18 -13.44 -3.50
CA THR A 239 5.16 -14.08 -2.17
C THR A 239 6.17 -13.49 -1.21
N GLY A 240 5.68 -13.05 -0.06
CA GLY A 240 6.45 -12.40 0.99
C GLY A 240 6.56 -10.89 0.85
N GLY A 241 6.10 -10.29 -0.26
CA GLY A 241 5.97 -8.85 -0.42
C GLY A 241 4.85 -8.28 0.45
N VAL A 242 4.95 -7.01 0.84
CA VAL A 242 3.79 -6.28 1.35
C VAL A 242 3.04 -5.73 0.14
N TYR A 243 1.87 -6.28 -0.11
CA TYR A 243 1.15 -6.14 -1.37
C TYR A 243 1.04 -4.69 -1.86
N GLY A 244 1.56 -4.46 -3.07
CA GLY A 244 1.56 -3.15 -3.71
C GLY A 244 2.50 -2.09 -3.11
N PHE A 245 3.23 -2.39 -2.04
CA PHE A 245 4.11 -1.44 -1.37
C PHE A 245 5.58 -1.86 -1.31
N ILE A 246 5.88 -3.07 -0.86
CA ILE A 246 7.25 -3.50 -0.57
C ILE A 246 7.53 -4.82 -1.26
N ALA A 247 8.49 -4.81 -2.18
CA ALA A 247 8.95 -6.04 -2.82
C ALA A 247 9.88 -6.85 -1.89
N PRO A 248 9.81 -8.19 -1.90
CA PRO A 248 10.78 -9.03 -1.22
C PRO A 248 12.16 -8.89 -1.85
N THR A 249 13.21 -8.84 -1.04
CA THR A 249 14.59 -8.73 -1.52
C THR A 249 15.53 -9.50 -0.58
N PRO A 250 16.11 -10.63 -1.01
CA PRO A 250 15.91 -11.26 -2.32
C PRO A 250 14.51 -11.88 -2.46
N GLU A 251 14.06 -12.01 -3.69
CA GLU A 251 12.94 -12.86 -4.03
C GLU A 251 13.42 -14.32 -4.01
N LEU A 252 12.72 -15.19 -3.28
CA LEU A 252 13.09 -16.60 -3.19
C LEU A 252 12.31 -17.45 -4.18
N PRO A 253 12.95 -18.49 -4.75
CA PRO A 253 12.24 -19.43 -5.60
C PRO A 253 11.14 -20.14 -4.83
N LEU A 254 9.94 -20.17 -5.40
CA LEU A 254 8.83 -20.94 -4.89
C LEU A 254 8.70 -22.26 -5.61
N LYS A 255 8.20 -23.25 -4.88
CA LYS A 255 7.79 -24.53 -5.44
C LYS A 255 6.34 -24.75 -5.05
N PRO A 256 5.40 -24.53 -5.96
CA PRO A 256 4.00 -24.75 -5.68
C PRO A 256 3.74 -26.15 -5.13
N GLY A 257 2.97 -26.24 -4.05
CA GLY A 257 2.69 -27.49 -3.36
C GLY A 257 3.72 -27.91 -2.29
N GLU A 258 4.85 -27.22 -2.14
CA GLU A 258 5.78 -27.43 -1.03
C GLU A 258 5.43 -26.49 0.16
N TRP A 259 5.65 -27.00 1.38
CA TRP A 259 5.48 -26.19 2.58
C TRP A 259 6.58 -25.13 2.69
N GLN A 260 6.16 -23.91 2.96
CA GLN A 260 6.99 -22.73 3.17
C GLN A 260 6.71 -22.17 4.56
N SER A 261 7.56 -21.29 5.06
CA SER A 261 7.30 -20.60 6.33
C SER A 261 7.62 -19.12 6.25
N PHE A 262 6.80 -18.33 6.95
CA PHE A 262 7.15 -16.96 7.29
C PHE A 262 7.35 -16.80 8.79
N ASP A 263 8.41 -16.05 9.14
CA ASP A 263 8.56 -15.43 10.46
C ASP A 263 8.45 -13.92 10.27
N ILE A 264 7.35 -13.35 10.74
CA ILE A 264 7.01 -11.94 10.53
C ILE A 264 7.07 -11.19 11.84
N THR A 265 7.73 -10.04 11.87
CA THR A 265 7.68 -9.11 13.02
C THR A 265 7.01 -7.82 12.56
N LEU A 266 5.95 -7.41 13.25
CA LEU A 266 5.27 -6.13 13.05
C LEU A 266 5.36 -5.29 14.32
N ILE A 267 5.96 -4.09 14.20
CA ILE A 267 6.08 -3.09 15.27
C ILE A 267 5.61 -1.74 14.74
N GLY A 268 4.45 -1.29 15.20
CA GLY A 268 3.78 -0.16 14.56
C GLY A 268 3.43 -0.47 13.10
N ARG A 269 4.09 0.21 12.15
CA ARG A 269 4.04 -0.11 10.71
C ARG A 269 5.37 -0.65 10.17
N ARG A 270 6.33 -0.91 11.03
CA ARG A 270 7.60 -1.49 10.59
C ARG A 270 7.48 -3.00 10.55
N VAL A 271 7.83 -3.58 9.43
CA VAL A 271 7.73 -5.02 9.16
C VAL A 271 9.08 -5.61 8.82
N THR A 272 9.35 -6.78 9.39
CA THR A 272 10.41 -7.68 8.95
C THR A 272 9.75 -8.99 8.53
N VAL A 273 10.09 -9.50 7.35
CA VAL A 273 9.62 -10.79 6.85
C VAL A 273 10.83 -11.69 6.59
N ILE A 274 10.81 -12.86 7.20
CA ILE A 274 11.79 -13.93 6.99
C ILE A 274 11.05 -15.07 6.31
N HIS A 275 11.48 -15.45 5.12
CA HIS A 275 10.91 -16.55 4.33
C HIS A 275 11.87 -17.73 4.35
N ASN A 276 11.44 -18.88 4.84
CA ASN A 276 12.26 -20.09 4.97
C ASN A 276 13.63 -19.83 5.63
N GLY A 277 13.66 -18.99 6.67
CA GLY A 277 14.89 -18.64 7.40
C GLY A 277 15.73 -17.54 6.76
N GLN A 278 15.35 -17.01 5.58
CA GLN A 278 16.06 -15.91 4.93
C GLN A 278 15.24 -14.61 5.03
N THR A 279 15.87 -13.55 5.53
CA THR A 279 15.25 -12.22 5.58
C THR A 279 15.07 -11.69 4.15
N ILE A 280 13.83 -11.36 3.81
CA ILE A 280 13.44 -10.82 2.49
C ILE A 280 12.89 -9.39 2.59
N ILE A 281 12.43 -8.98 3.77
CA ILE A 281 12.11 -7.58 4.13
C ILE A 281 12.70 -7.34 5.51
N ASP A 282 13.54 -6.32 5.65
CA ASP A 282 14.20 -5.99 6.91
C ASP A 282 13.79 -4.62 7.40
N ASP A 283 13.01 -4.59 8.50
CA ASP A 283 12.58 -3.41 9.23
C ASP A 283 12.13 -2.23 8.34
N GLN A 284 11.28 -2.51 7.34
CA GLN A 284 10.74 -1.48 6.44
C GLN A 284 9.41 -0.92 6.96
N GLU A 285 9.17 0.37 6.71
CA GLU A 285 7.90 1.01 7.06
C GLU A 285 6.87 0.78 5.95
N ILE A 286 5.73 0.15 6.30
CA ILE A 286 4.57 0.02 5.43
C ILE A 286 3.92 1.40 5.31
N PRO A 287 3.71 1.95 4.10
CA PRO A 287 3.14 3.29 3.94
C PRO A 287 1.72 3.45 4.47
N GLY A 288 0.89 2.41 4.36
CA GLY A 288 -0.51 2.41 4.77
C GLY A 288 -1.16 1.05 4.59
N ILE A 289 -2.48 0.99 4.71
CA ILE A 289 -3.25 -0.23 4.51
C ILE A 289 -3.13 -0.73 3.08
N THR A 290 -3.10 -2.05 2.89
CA THR A 290 -3.15 -2.70 1.57
C THR A 290 -4.59 -2.86 1.09
N GLY A 291 -4.79 -3.21 -0.17
CA GLY A 291 -6.10 -3.62 -0.69
C GLY A 291 -6.67 -4.79 0.10
N GLY A 292 -7.99 -4.90 0.18
CA GLY A 292 -8.64 -5.97 0.95
C GLY A 292 -8.59 -5.80 2.49
N ALA A 293 -8.05 -4.70 3.01
CA ALA A 293 -8.04 -4.42 4.44
C ALA A 293 -9.46 -4.46 5.05
N LEU A 294 -9.58 -4.88 6.31
CA LEU A 294 -10.86 -4.95 7.01
C LEU A 294 -11.42 -3.57 7.36
N ASP A 295 -10.56 -2.64 7.69
CA ASP A 295 -10.91 -1.26 8.04
C ASP A 295 -9.71 -0.31 7.86
N SER A 296 -9.93 0.99 7.99
CA SER A 296 -8.93 2.06 7.89
C SER A 296 -8.45 2.59 9.25
N HIS A 297 -8.59 1.82 10.33
CA HIS A 297 -8.23 2.24 11.70
C HIS A 297 -6.87 1.70 12.12
N GLU A 298 -5.81 2.15 11.46
CA GLU A 298 -4.44 1.66 11.73
C GLU A 298 -3.99 1.81 13.19
N GLU A 299 -4.57 2.76 13.93
CA GLU A 299 -4.26 3.01 15.34
C GLU A 299 -4.73 1.90 16.28
N ARG A 300 -5.65 1.04 15.83
CA ARG A 300 -6.25 -0.01 16.66
C ARG A 300 -5.53 -1.34 16.52
N PRO A 301 -5.50 -2.16 17.56
CA PRO A 301 -5.22 -3.59 17.39
C PRO A 301 -6.14 -4.20 16.33
N GLY A 302 -5.70 -5.29 15.72
CA GLY A 302 -6.48 -5.99 14.71
C GLY A 302 -6.14 -7.48 14.68
N PRO A 303 -6.97 -8.29 13.98
CA PRO A 303 -6.80 -9.74 13.90
C PRO A 303 -5.68 -10.14 12.93
N ILE A 304 -5.28 -11.40 12.99
CA ILE A 304 -4.70 -12.07 11.83
C ILE A 304 -5.86 -12.48 10.94
N TYR A 305 -5.71 -12.19 9.65
CA TYR A 305 -6.70 -12.51 8.66
C TYR A 305 -6.02 -13.26 7.50
N LEU A 306 -6.58 -14.38 7.09
CA LEU A 306 -6.11 -15.19 5.98
C LEU A 306 -7.07 -15.00 4.81
N GLN A 307 -6.54 -14.52 3.68
CA GLN A 307 -7.35 -14.39 2.45
C GLN A 307 -7.73 -15.79 1.95
N GLY A 308 -8.99 -15.96 1.60
CA GLY A 308 -9.44 -17.13 0.86
C GLY A 308 -8.75 -17.17 -0.50
N SER A 309 -8.30 -18.33 -0.95
CA SER A 309 -7.63 -18.41 -2.24
C SER A 309 -8.58 -17.96 -3.36
N GLU A 310 -8.11 -17.06 -4.22
CA GLU A 310 -8.88 -16.63 -5.40
C GLU A 310 -8.94 -17.73 -6.43
N ASP A 311 -7.81 -18.38 -6.70
CA ASP A 311 -7.66 -19.52 -7.60
C ASP A 311 -6.82 -20.60 -6.91
N GLY A 312 -6.92 -21.85 -7.36
CA GLY A 312 -6.19 -22.95 -6.75
C GLY A 312 -6.57 -23.21 -5.29
N HIS A 313 -5.64 -23.75 -4.53
CA HIS A 313 -5.81 -23.98 -3.09
C HIS A 313 -4.62 -23.46 -2.31
N VAL A 314 -4.88 -22.99 -1.11
CA VAL A 314 -3.85 -22.62 -0.15
C VAL A 314 -4.12 -23.32 1.17
N ALA A 315 -3.06 -23.69 1.86
CA ALA A 315 -3.15 -24.35 3.15
C ALA A 315 -2.22 -23.67 4.16
N PHE A 316 -2.66 -23.59 5.41
CA PHE A 316 -1.91 -23.01 6.52
C PHE A 316 -1.85 -23.95 7.71
N ARG A 317 -0.74 -23.93 8.44
CA ARG A 317 -0.56 -24.66 9.69
C ARG A 317 0.48 -23.98 10.58
N ASN A 318 0.66 -24.49 11.77
CA ASN A 318 1.68 -24.02 12.72
C ASN A 318 1.65 -22.49 12.91
N ILE A 319 0.44 -21.95 13.15
CA ILE A 319 0.22 -20.50 13.28
C ILE A 319 0.45 -20.11 14.73
N VAL A 320 1.60 -19.50 15.02
CA VAL A 320 2.04 -19.15 16.38
C VAL A 320 2.32 -17.65 16.44
N LEU A 321 1.66 -16.93 17.35
CA LEU A 321 1.82 -15.50 17.52
C LEU A 321 2.39 -15.18 18.91
N THR A 322 3.38 -14.30 18.95
CA THR A 322 3.98 -13.77 20.19
C THR A 322 3.69 -12.28 20.30
N PRO A 323 2.68 -11.86 21.08
CA PRO A 323 2.33 -10.45 21.19
C PRO A 323 3.35 -9.67 22.02
N ALA A 324 3.51 -8.38 21.71
CA ALA A 324 4.23 -7.48 22.59
C ALA A 324 3.47 -7.31 23.91
N LYS A 325 4.21 -7.16 25.02
CA LYS A 325 3.61 -6.78 26.31
C LYS A 325 3.08 -5.34 26.23
N LYS A 326 1.91 -5.14 26.81
CA LYS A 326 1.33 -3.81 27.00
C LYS A 326 2.14 -3.00 27.99
#